data_3e41aac6161d37179c8faf8a55572a6c
#
_entry.id   3e41aac6161d37179c8faf8a55572a6c
#
_cell.length_a   1.000
_cell.length_b   1.000
_cell.length_c   1.000
_cell.angle_alpha   90.00
_cell.angle_beta   90.00
_cell.angle_gamma   90.00
#
_symmetry.space_group_name_H-M   'P 1'
#
loop_
_entity.id
_entity.type
_entity.pdbx_description
1 polymer ?
#
loop_
_entity_poly.entity_id
_entity_poly.type
_entity_poly.pdbx_seq_one_letter_code
_entity_poly.pdbx_strand_id
1 'polypeptide(L)'
;MSFGNLNIIDPLLRAIALEGYTTPTPIQMLAIPPLLEGKDLLGIAQTGTGKTAAFVLPILQRMSAERRASRPGSPRVLVLAPTRELAAQIGQSFATYGKFLRFRQLVIFGGVRQGPQVNMLSRGVDILVATPGRLLDLMNQGYIELKGVEFFVLD
;
A
#
# COMPACT_ATOMS: atom_id res chain seq x y z
N MET A 1 -6.53 1.22 -24.56
CA MET A 1 -5.31 1.47 -23.78
C MET A 1 -5.07 0.30 -22.84
N SER A 2 -3.83 -0.15 -22.71
CA SER A 2 -3.44 -1.22 -21.81
C SER A 2 -2.65 -0.66 -20.62
N PHE A 3 -2.45 -1.48 -19.59
CA PHE A 3 -1.59 -1.08 -18.47
C PHE A 3 -0.15 -0.81 -18.91
N GLY A 4 0.34 -1.48 -19.95
CA GLY A 4 1.66 -1.20 -20.49
C GLY A 4 1.84 0.22 -21.00
N ASN A 5 0.77 0.87 -21.41
CA ASN A 5 0.81 2.27 -21.85
C ASN A 5 0.98 3.26 -20.69
N LEU A 6 0.86 2.82 -19.44
CA LEU A 6 1.01 3.65 -18.25
C LEU A 6 2.42 3.61 -17.67
N ASN A 7 3.38 3.03 -18.38
CA ASN A 7 4.78 2.90 -17.94
C ASN A 7 4.94 2.07 -16.65
N ILE A 8 4.10 1.05 -16.50
CA ILE A 8 4.16 0.13 -15.36
C ILE A 8 5.25 -0.91 -15.61
N ILE A 9 6.07 -1.19 -14.62
CA ILE A 9 7.17 -2.16 -14.71
C ILE A 9 6.66 -3.61 -14.83
N ASP A 10 7.48 -4.48 -15.43
CA ASP A 10 7.10 -5.85 -15.73
C ASP A 10 6.61 -6.67 -14.53
N PRO A 11 7.23 -6.64 -13.36
CA PRO A 11 6.72 -7.42 -12.22
C PRO A 11 5.28 -7.06 -11.83
N LEU A 12 4.90 -5.80 -11.99
CA LEU A 12 3.54 -5.36 -11.72
C LEU A 12 2.60 -5.74 -12.87
N LEU A 13 3.05 -5.63 -14.11
CA LEU A 13 2.26 -6.06 -15.27
C LEU A 13 1.94 -7.55 -15.22
N ARG A 14 2.90 -8.38 -14.78
CA ARG A 14 2.68 -9.81 -14.60
C ARG A 14 1.62 -10.08 -13.54
N ALA A 15 1.69 -9.39 -12.41
CA ALA A 15 0.69 -9.55 -11.35
C ALA A 15 -0.71 -9.13 -11.81
N ILE A 16 -0.81 -8.01 -12.53
CA ILE A 16 -2.07 -7.52 -13.11
C ILE A 16 -2.66 -8.56 -14.06
N ALA A 17 -1.83 -9.12 -14.94
CA ALA A 17 -2.28 -10.13 -15.91
C ALA A 17 -2.81 -11.40 -15.22
N LEU A 18 -2.17 -11.85 -14.13
CA LEU A 18 -2.63 -13.00 -13.37
C LEU A 18 -4.00 -12.78 -12.72
N GLU A 19 -4.37 -11.54 -12.43
CA GLU A 19 -5.69 -11.20 -11.92
C GLU A 19 -6.73 -11.05 -13.01
N GLY A 20 -6.33 -11.23 -14.27
CA GLY A 20 -7.26 -11.16 -15.41
C GLY A 20 -7.58 -9.76 -15.88
N TYR A 21 -6.88 -8.75 -15.39
CA TYR A 21 -7.10 -7.38 -15.83
C TYR A 21 -6.28 -7.07 -17.08
N THR A 22 -6.93 -6.53 -18.10
CA THR A 22 -6.26 -6.19 -19.38
C THR A 22 -6.29 -4.70 -19.65
N THR A 23 -7.33 -4.01 -19.18
CA THR A 23 -7.55 -2.59 -19.46
C THR A 23 -7.69 -1.82 -18.15
N PRO A 24 -6.96 -0.71 -17.97
CA PRO A 24 -7.12 0.11 -16.77
C PRO A 24 -8.49 0.79 -16.74
N THR A 25 -9.02 0.96 -15.53
CA THR A 25 -10.25 1.71 -15.31
C THR A 25 -10.00 3.21 -15.49
N PRO A 26 -11.08 4.03 -15.64
CA PRO A 26 -10.90 5.49 -15.76
C PRO A 26 -10.13 6.12 -14.62
N ILE A 27 -10.39 5.72 -13.36
CA ILE A 27 -9.66 6.28 -12.21
C ILE A 27 -8.19 5.89 -12.24
N GLN A 28 -7.86 4.68 -12.70
CA GLN A 28 -6.48 4.23 -12.84
C GLN A 28 -5.75 5.03 -13.92
N MET A 29 -6.38 5.27 -15.06
CA MET A 29 -5.79 6.08 -16.13
C MET A 29 -5.51 7.51 -15.70
N LEU A 30 -6.37 8.08 -14.86
CA LEU A 30 -6.20 9.44 -14.35
C LEU A 30 -5.17 9.53 -13.22
N ALA A 31 -5.12 8.54 -12.33
CA ALA A 31 -4.36 8.60 -11.09
C ALA A 31 -2.92 8.09 -11.24
N ILE A 32 -2.72 6.99 -11.98
CA ILE A 32 -1.40 6.33 -12.03
C ILE A 32 -0.31 7.26 -12.58
N PRO A 33 -0.49 7.96 -13.72
CA PRO A 33 0.57 8.79 -14.26
C PRO A 33 1.07 9.88 -13.29
N PRO A 34 0.22 10.73 -12.69
CA PRO A 34 0.73 11.75 -11.77
C PRO A 34 1.34 11.15 -10.50
N LEU A 35 0.84 10.03 -10.00
CA LEU A 35 1.42 9.38 -8.84
C LEU A 35 2.80 8.79 -9.14
N LEU A 36 3.01 8.26 -10.34
CA LEU A 36 4.35 7.82 -10.77
C LEU A 36 5.35 8.97 -10.87
N GLU A 37 4.88 10.17 -11.17
CA GLU A 37 5.70 11.36 -11.21
C GLU A 37 6.00 11.96 -9.84
N GLY A 38 5.43 11.38 -8.79
CA GLY A 38 5.65 11.85 -7.41
C GLY A 38 4.72 12.97 -6.97
N LYS A 39 3.65 13.22 -7.71
CA LYS A 39 2.67 14.25 -7.37
C LYS A 39 1.68 13.72 -6.34
N ASP A 40 1.15 14.63 -5.54
CA ASP A 40 0.03 14.31 -4.66
C ASP A 40 -1.28 14.29 -5.45
N LEU A 41 -2.22 13.48 -4.99
CA LEU A 41 -3.49 13.30 -5.68
C LEU A 41 -4.64 13.22 -4.69
N LEU A 42 -5.72 13.93 -4.97
CA LEU A 42 -7.01 13.72 -4.32
C LEU A 42 -7.92 13.05 -5.33
N GLY A 43 -8.19 11.76 -5.11
CA GLY A 43 -9.05 10.97 -5.97
C GLY A 43 -10.38 10.66 -5.31
N ILE A 44 -11.48 10.96 -5.98
CA ILE A 44 -12.83 10.63 -5.52
C ILE A 44 -13.41 9.61 -6.50
N ALA A 45 -13.66 8.40 -5.99
CA ALA A 45 -14.20 7.32 -6.79
C ALA A 45 -15.06 6.41 -5.92
N GLN A 46 -16.06 5.79 -6.54
CA GLN A 46 -16.92 4.83 -5.86
C GLN A 46 -16.20 3.50 -5.65
N THR A 47 -16.68 2.70 -4.70
CA THR A 47 -16.22 1.33 -4.49
C THR A 47 -16.39 0.51 -5.77
N GLY A 48 -15.40 -0.32 -6.09
CA GLY A 48 -15.44 -1.18 -7.26
C GLY A 48 -14.95 -0.54 -8.55
N THR A 49 -14.42 0.68 -8.50
CA THR A 49 -13.91 1.40 -9.68
C THR A 49 -12.42 1.18 -9.94
N GLY A 50 -11.76 0.34 -9.15
CA GLY A 50 -10.31 0.12 -9.27
C GLY A 50 -9.47 1.15 -8.52
N LYS A 51 -10.07 1.90 -7.59
CA LYS A 51 -9.39 2.95 -6.82
C LYS A 51 -8.17 2.43 -6.06
N THR A 52 -8.28 1.24 -5.44
CA THR A 52 -7.19 0.67 -4.64
C THR A 52 -5.96 0.41 -5.50
N ALA A 53 -6.10 -0.25 -6.65
CA ALA A 53 -4.99 -0.48 -7.56
C ALA A 53 -4.40 0.83 -8.08
N ALA A 54 -5.20 1.87 -8.21
CA ALA A 54 -4.76 3.18 -8.69
C ALA A 54 -3.70 3.81 -7.79
N PHE A 55 -3.69 3.53 -6.49
CA PHE A 55 -2.60 3.99 -5.62
C PHE A 55 -1.59 2.88 -5.30
N VAL A 56 -2.01 1.62 -5.21
CA VAL A 56 -1.11 0.50 -4.89
C VAL A 56 -0.03 0.34 -5.95
N LEU A 57 -0.38 0.36 -7.22
CA LEU A 57 0.56 0.15 -8.33
C LEU A 57 1.66 1.23 -8.37
N PRO A 58 1.35 2.53 -8.36
CA PRO A 58 2.40 3.55 -8.34
C PRO A 58 3.30 3.49 -7.11
N ILE A 59 2.73 3.20 -5.94
CA ILE A 59 3.50 3.09 -4.71
C ILE A 59 4.51 1.95 -4.81
N LEU A 60 4.07 0.76 -5.21
CA LEU A 60 4.96 -0.39 -5.38
C LEU A 60 6.06 -0.11 -6.40
N GLN A 61 5.72 0.55 -7.50
CA GLN A 61 6.70 0.88 -8.54
C GLN A 61 7.76 1.86 -8.03
N ARG A 62 7.34 2.91 -7.34
CA ARG A 62 8.27 3.89 -6.80
C ARG A 62 9.15 3.31 -5.69
N MET A 63 8.61 2.43 -4.86
CA MET A 63 9.40 1.70 -3.87
C MET A 63 10.46 0.83 -4.54
N SER A 64 10.12 0.19 -5.66
CA SER A 64 11.05 -0.66 -6.41
C SER A 64 12.20 0.13 -7.02
N ALA A 65 11.96 1.38 -7.38
CA ALA A 65 12.98 2.24 -7.97
C ALA A 65 14.08 2.60 -6.97
N GLU A 66 13.77 2.62 -5.68
CA GLU A 66 14.72 2.95 -4.62
C GLU A 66 14.56 1.95 -3.48
N ARG A 67 15.38 0.91 -3.49
CA ARG A 67 15.34 -0.13 -2.46
C ARG A 67 16.03 0.33 -1.20
N ARG A 68 15.40 0.03 -0.05
CA ARG A 68 15.92 0.30 1.27
C ARG A 68 15.63 -0.89 2.18
N ALA A 69 16.52 -1.12 3.15
CA ALA A 69 16.29 -2.14 4.16
C ALA A 69 15.10 -1.75 5.06
N SER A 70 14.28 -2.73 5.42
CA SER A 70 13.22 -2.55 6.40
C SER A 70 13.81 -2.19 7.77
N ARG A 71 13.18 -1.26 8.47
CA ARG A 71 13.57 -0.88 9.83
C ARG A 71 12.45 -1.23 10.80
N PRO A 72 12.77 -1.78 11.98
CA PRO A 72 11.75 -2.06 12.98
C PRO A 72 10.89 -0.83 13.29
N GLY A 73 9.58 -0.97 13.19
CA GLY A 73 8.63 0.09 13.53
C GLY A 73 8.62 1.31 12.63
N SER A 74 9.37 1.32 11.51
CA SER A 74 9.51 2.50 10.65
C SER A 74 9.16 2.15 9.19
N PRO A 75 7.86 2.11 8.83
CA PRO A 75 7.43 1.79 7.48
C PRO A 75 7.74 2.92 6.49
N ARG A 76 7.88 2.56 5.23
CA ARG A 76 8.00 3.51 4.11
C ARG A 76 6.63 3.96 3.59
N VAL A 77 5.62 3.11 3.74
CA VAL A 77 4.25 3.35 3.28
C VAL A 77 3.32 3.22 4.46
N LEU A 78 2.42 4.18 4.61
CA LEU A 78 1.33 4.12 5.56
C LEU A 78 0.02 4.35 4.83
N VAL A 79 -0.91 3.41 4.96
CA VAL A 79 -2.29 3.54 4.47
C VAL A 79 -3.21 3.51 5.68
N LEU A 80 -4.05 4.54 5.84
CA LEU A 80 -5.09 4.56 6.85
C LEU A 80 -6.42 4.20 6.24
N ALA A 81 -7.11 3.25 6.87
CA ALA A 81 -8.43 2.81 6.47
C ALA A 81 -9.36 2.86 7.68
N PRO A 82 -10.61 3.30 7.52
CA PRO A 82 -11.52 3.51 8.66
C PRO A 82 -12.01 2.21 9.31
N THR A 83 -11.96 1.08 8.60
CA THR A 83 -12.47 -0.20 9.09
C THR A 83 -11.44 -1.31 8.92
N ARG A 84 -11.58 -2.38 9.73
CA ARG A 84 -10.77 -3.59 9.62
C ARG A 84 -10.91 -4.25 8.26
N GLU A 85 -12.13 -4.31 7.74
CA GLU A 85 -12.45 -4.94 6.47
C GLU A 85 -11.75 -4.24 5.31
N LEU A 86 -11.81 -2.91 5.27
CA LEU A 86 -11.12 -2.12 4.24
C LEU A 86 -9.60 -2.25 4.37
N ALA A 87 -9.07 -2.19 5.59
CA ALA A 87 -7.64 -2.38 5.82
C ALA A 87 -7.17 -3.73 5.31
N ALA A 88 -7.92 -4.80 5.58
CA ALA A 88 -7.60 -6.15 5.08
C ALA A 88 -7.63 -6.22 3.56
N GLN A 89 -8.62 -5.60 2.91
CA GLN A 89 -8.72 -5.56 1.45
C GLN A 89 -7.53 -4.83 0.81
N ILE A 90 -7.13 -3.71 1.39
CA ILE A 90 -5.97 -2.94 0.90
C ILE A 90 -4.70 -3.75 1.06
N GLY A 91 -4.50 -4.39 2.22
CA GLY A 91 -3.36 -5.26 2.45
C GLY A 91 -3.30 -6.40 1.43
N GLN A 92 -4.45 -7.02 1.14
CA GLN A 92 -4.54 -8.06 0.12
C GLN A 92 -4.15 -7.54 -1.27
N SER A 93 -4.51 -6.31 -1.61
CA SER A 93 -4.13 -5.70 -2.88
C SER A 93 -2.62 -5.50 -2.98
N PHE A 94 -1.98 -5.04 -1.92
CA PHE A 94 -0.52 -4.95 -1.90
C PHE A 94 0.14 -6.33 -2.08
N ALA A 95 -0.39 -7.36 -1.44
CA ALA A 95 0.13 -8.73 -1.59
C ALA A 95 -0.07 -9.23 -3.03
N THR A 96 -1.24 -9.02 -3.60
CA THR A 96 -1.59 -9.49 -4.94
C THR A 96 -0.74 -8.83 -6.01
N TYR A 97 -0.68 -7.49 -6.03
CA TYR A 97 0.06 -6.77 -7.06
C TYR A 97 1.56 -6.77 -6.80
N GLY A 98 1.99 -6.93 -5.56
CA GLY A 98 3.39 -6.97 -5.18
C GLY A 98 4.00 -8.38 -5.12
N LYS A 99 3.30 -9.41 -5.60
CA LYS A 99 3.74 -10.80 -5.42
C LYS A 99 5.10 -11.13 -6.06
N PHE A 100 5.52 -10.39 -7.06
CA PHE A 100 6.84 -10.55 -7.70
C PHE A 100 7.87 -9.56 -7.18
N LEU A 101 7.50 -8.77 -6.16
CA LEU A 101 8.38 -7.85 -5.45
C LEU A 101 8.58 -8.36 -4.02
N ARG A 102 9.67 -7.93 -3.38
CA ARG A 102 10.03 -8.46 -2.06
C ARG A 102 9.80 -7.44 -0.95
N PHE A 103 8.58 -6.93 -0.85
CA PHE A 103 8.21 -6.03 0.22
C PHE A 103 7.42 -6.75 1.29
N ARG A 104 7.69 -6.39 2.54
CA ARG A 104 6.95 -6.87 3.69
C ARG A 104 5.80 -5.93 3.99
N GLN A 105 4.61 -6.47 4.11
CA GLN A 105 3.44 -5.72 4.48
C GLN A 105 2.85 -6.22 5.78
N LEU A 106 2.16 -5.35 6.48
CA LEU A 106 1.44 -5.69 7.70
C LEU A 106 0.15 -4.88 7.76
N VAL A 107 -0.94 -5.54 8.14
CA VAL A 107 -2.22 -4.91 8.42
C VAL A 107 -2.43 -4.94 9.94
N ILE A 108 -2.66 -3.78 10.55
CA ILE A 108 -2.94 -3.68 11.99
C ILE A 108 -4.31 -3.06 12.22
N PHE A 109 -5.01 -3.59 13.22
CA PHE A 109 -6.34 -3.12 13.62
C PHE A 109 -6.62 -3.48 15.06
N GLY A 110 -7.56 -2.77 15.69
CA GLY A 110 -7.96 -3.00 17.05
C GLY A 110 -8.90 -4.20 17.24
N GLY A 111 -9.27 -4.47 18.46
CA GLY A 111 -10.18 -5.56 18.80
C GLY A 111 -9.53 -6.95 18.86
N VAL A 112 -8.23 -7.02 18.65
CA VAL A 112 -7.43 -8.25 18.77
C VAL A 112 -6.18 -7.96 19.59
N ARG A 113 -5.49 -9.01 20.04
CA ARG A 113 -4.24 -8.85 20.79
C ARG A 113 -3.17 -8.20 19.91
N GLN A 114 -2.44 -7.25 20.47
CA GLN A 114 -1.39 -6.54 19.75
C GLN A 114 -0.10 -7.35 19.60
N GLY A 115 0.13 -8.36 20.40
CA GLY A 115 1.38 -9.11 20.42
C GLY A 115 1.87 -9.56 19.05
N PRO A 116 1.04 -10.26 18.24
CA PRO A 116 1.46 -10.64 16.89
C PRO A 116 1.80 -9.45 15.98
N GLN A 117 1.05 -8.34 16.12
CA GLN A 117 1.31 -7.12 15.32
C GLN A 117 2.63 -6.48 15.72
N VAL A 118 2.88 -6.36 17.01
CA VAL A 118 4.15 -5.82 17.55
C VAL A 118 5.33 -6.70 17.11
N ASN A 119 5.17 -8.01 17.17
CA ASN A 119 6.21 -8.95 16.78
C ASN A 119 6.58 -8.77 15.29
N MET A 120 5.59 -8.64 14.41
CA MET A 120 5.84 -8.40 12.99
C MET A 120 6.52 -7.04 12.74
N LEU A 121 6.09 -5.99 13.45
CA LEU A 121 6.73 -4.67 13.37
C LEU A 121 8.20 -4.72 13.76
N SER A 122 8.56 -5.50 14.76
CA SER A 122 9.95 -5.63 15.22
C SER A 122 10.87 -6.28 14.19
N ARG A 123 10.32 -7.02 13.24
CA ARG A 123 11.07 -7.64 12.14
C ARG A 123 11.32 -6.70 10.96
N GLY A 124 10.71 -5.51 10.98
CA GLY A 124 10.76 -4.56 9.87
C GLY A 124 9.65 -4.80 8.86
N VAL A 125 8.88 -3.75 8.60
CA VAL A 125 7.75 -3.75 7.67
C VAL A 125 7.90 -2.56 6.73
N ASP A 126 7.79 -2.80 5.43
CA ASP A 126 7.88 -1.73 4.42
C ASP A 126 6.56 -0.99 4.26
N ILE A 127 5.45 -1.74 4.27
CA ILE A 127 4.10 -1.24 4.01
C ILE A 127 3.23 -1.55 5.21
N LEU A 128 2.67 -0.51 5.81
CA LEU A 128 1.76 -0.62 6.95
C LEU A 128 0.38 -0.12 6.54
N VAL A 129 -0.61 -0.99 6.65
CA VAL A 129 -2.03 -0.63 6.49
C VAL A 129 -2.67 -0.70 7.87
N ALA A 130 -3.31 0.37 8.30
CA ALA A 130 -3.76 0.48 9.69
C ALA A 130 -5.13 1.12 9.82
N THR A 131 -5.88 0.68 10.83
CA THR A 131 -6.99 1.48 11.35
C THR A 131 -6.43 2.52 12.32
N PRO A 132 -7.03 3.73 12.38
CA PRO A 132 -6.42 4.84 13.13
C PRO A 132 -6.21 4.58 14.63
N GLY A 133 -7.16 3.94 15.30
CA GLY A 133 -7.06 3.69 16.74
C GLY A 133 -5.88 2.82 17.11
N ARG A 134 -5.68 1.70 16.41
CA ARG A 134 -4.56 0.80 16.67
C ARG A 134 -3.23 1.46 16.29
N LEU A 135 -3.20 2.24 15.23
CA LEU A 135 -2.00 2.98 14.85
C LEU A 135 -1.56 3.93 15.96
N LEU A 136 -2.47 4.77 16.46
CA LEU A 136 -2.18 5.69 17.55
C LEU A 136 -1.73 4.96 18.81
N ASP A 137 -2.40 3.86 19.15
CA ASP A 137 -2.06 3.06 20.30
C ASP A 137 -0.60 2.55 20.23
N LEU A 138 -0.22 1.96 19.12
CA LEU A 138 1.14 1.44 18.95
C LEU A 138 2.19 2.55 18.82
N MET A 139 1.84 3.70 18.24
CA MET A 139 2.71 4.87 18.24
C MET A 139 2.95 5.37 19.66
N ASN A 140 1.89 5.47 20.47
CA ASN A 140 2.00 5.93 21.86
C ASN A 140 2.84 4.99 22.73
N GLN A 141 2.86 3.69 22.39
CA GLN A 141 3.71 2.71 23.10
C GLN A 141 5.14 2.69 22.55
N GLY A 142 5.45 3.43 21.48
CA GLY A 142 6.79 3.48 20.91
C GLY A 142 7.12 2.38 19.91
N TYR A 143 6.13 1.58 19.48
CA TYR A 143 6.36 0.51 18.51
C TYR A 143 6.37 0.97 17.07
N ILE A 144 5.83 2.15 16.79
CA ILE A 144 5.75 2.72 15.43
C ILE A 144 6.20 4.16 15.47
N GLU A 145 7.05 4.54 14.51
CA GLU A 145 7.39 5.93 14.20
C GLU A 145 7.13 6.21 12.73
N LEU A 146 6.72 7.42 12.39
CA LEU A 146 6.31 7.78 11.03
C LEU A 146 7.34 8.59 10.25
N LYS A 147 8.47 8.91 10.84
CA LYS A 147 9.48 9.76 10.18
C LYS A 147 10.09 9.14 8.93
N GLY A 148 10.00 7.81 8.76
CA GLY A 148 10.47 7.12 7.56
C GLY A 148 9.41 6.98 6.46
N VAL A 149 8.20 7.49 6.68
CA VAL A 149 7.11 7.36 5.70
C VAL A 149 7.37 8.25 4.49
N GLU A 150 7.41 7.62 3.32
CA GLU A 150 7.57 8.30 2.03
C GLU A 150 6.24 8.44 1.30
N PHE A 151 5.31 7.50 1.52
CA PHE A 151 4.01 7.44 0.86
C PHE A 151 2.92 7.31 1.90
N PHE A 152 1.98 8.23 1.87
CA PHE A 152 0.83 8.22 2.78
C PHE A 152 -0.46 8.22 1.99
N VAL A 153 -1.38 7.30 2.36
CA VAL A 153 -2.71 7.21 1.75
C VAL A 153 -3.76 7.26 2.86
N LEU A 154 -4.74 8.10 2.66
CA LEU A 154 -5.93 8.17 3.49
C LEU A 154 -7.11 7.69 2.66
N ASP A 155 -7.61 6.52 2.97
CA ASP A 155 -8.72 5.91 2.21
C ASP A 155 -10.03 5.95 2.99
#